data_44a6fc4ded63427ef2c2f37c82bfc79e
#
_entry.id   44a6fc4ded63427ef2c2f37c82bfc79e
#
_cell.length_a   1.000
_cell.length_b   1.000
_cell.length_c   1.000
_cell.angle_alpha   90.00
_cell.angle_beta   90.00
_cell.angle_gamma   90.00
#
_symmetry.space_group_name_H-M   'P 1'
#
loop_
_entity.id
_entity.type
_entity.pdbx_description
1 polymer ?
#
loop_
_entity_poly.entity_id
_entity_poly.type
_entity_poly.pdbx_seq_one_letter_code
_entity_poly.pdbx_strand_id
1 'polypeptide(L)'
;PYEEAQQNVAIKLSTHAGQELDIILKGTMKVQVGSHIEVLREGDSIYYNSGTPHGMIAVDGQECQFYAIVLKGSEEFAPEQDRFQKLIDQHLARQERETVSSPFVKTQLDENGILKSIRFENEEKFNFAFDIVDKLAEKSPDKLAMLHVSRDKVERRFTFGDISRWSAKTANYLESLGIKRGDRVMVVLKRHYQFWFVITALHKMGAVIIPATNLLMEHDFDYRFKAAGVKAILCTADGQVAD
;
A
#
# COMPACT_ATOMS: atom_id res chain seq x y z
N PRO A 1 -26.50 -26.74 -4.61
CA PRO A 1 -27.49 -25.79 -5.10
C PRO A 1 -28.45 -25.45 -3.97
N TYR A 2 -28.68 -24.16 -3.75
CA TYR A 2 -29.72 -23.67 -2.86
C TYR A 2 -31.03 -23.62 -3.65
N GLU A 3 -32.08 -24.23 -3.12
CA GLU A 3 -33.42 -24.20 -3.73
C GLU A 3 -34.02 -22.80 -3.59
N GLU A 4 -34.84 -22.43 -4.57
CA GLU A 4 -35.51 -21.16 -4.68
C GLU A 4 -36.31 -20.82 -3.41
N ALA A 5 -35.93 -19.72 -2.74
CA ALA A 5 -36.72 -19.16 -1.65
C ALA A 5 -37.59 -18.03 -2.22
N GLN A 6 -38.90 -18.08 -1.95
CA GLN A 6 -39.82 -16.99 -2.29
C GLN A 6 -39.31 -15.65 -1.68
N GLN A 7 -39.48 -14.53 -2.39
CA GLN A 7 -38.92 -13.20 -2.06
C GLN A 7 -39.16 -12.69 -0.62
N ASN A 8 -40.04 -13.34 0.16
CA ASN A 8 -40.39 -12.96 1.53
C ASN A 8 -39.98 -13.99 2.60
N VAL A 9 -39.13 -14.94 2.28
CA VAL A 9 -38.66 -15.90 3.28
C VAL A 9 -37.53 -15.24 4.11
N ALA A 10 -37.69 -15.31 5.43
CA ALA A 10 -36.64 -14.86 6.35
C ALA A 10 -35.38 -15.72 6.18
N ILE A 11 -34.21 -15.08 6.01
CA ILE A 11 -32.95 -15.78 5.92
C ILE A 11 -32.66 -16.46 7.26
N LYS A 12 -32.47 -17.76 7.24
CA LYS A 12 -32.07 -18.52 8.43
C LYS A 12 -30.59 -18.27 8.69
N LEU A 13 -30.29 -17.65 9.83
CA LEU A 13 -28.92 -17.35 10.21
C LEU A 13 -28.28 -18.50 10.98
N SER A 14 -27.01 -18.74 10.74
CA SER A 14 -26.15 -19.67 11.45
C SER A 14 -24.79 -19.01 11.77
N THR A 15 -24.04 -19.64 12.67
CA THR A 15 -22.67 -19.22 12.98
C THR A 15 -21.76 -20.43 13.02
N HIS A 16 -20.50 -20.25 12.65
CA HIS A 16 -19.45 -21.24 12.85
C HIS A 16 -18.10 -20.56 13.05
N ALA A 17 -17.10 -21.28 13.54
CA ALA A 17 -15.76 -20.74 13.73
C ALA A 17 -15.07 -20.53 12.39
N GLY A 18 -14.29 -19.45 12.27
CA GLY A 18 -13.46 -19.14 11.12
C GLY A 18 -13.95 -17.98 10.27
N GLN A 19 -13.55 -17.98 9.03
CA GLN A 19 -13.85 -16.93 8.05
C GLN A 19 -14.37 -17.58 6.78
N GLU A 20 -15.22 -16.88 6.05
CA GLU A 20 -15.81 -17.36 4.82
C GLU A 20 -15.71 -16.33 3.70
N LEU A 21 -15.35 -16.80 2.52
CA LEU A 21 -15.34 -16.03 1.27
C LEU A 21 -16.27 -16.75 0.29
N ASP A 22 -17.35 -16.07 -0.10
CA ASP A 22 -18.27 -16.56 -1.12
C ASP A 22 -18.04 -15.83 -2.44
N ILE A 23 -18.02 -16.57 -3.54
CA ILE A 23 -17.84 -16.04 -4.90
C ILE A 23 -19.00 -16.56 -5.76
N ILE A 24 -19.81 -15.67 -6.30
CA ILE A 24 -21.00 -16.03 -7.09
C ILE A 24 -20.56 -16.42 -8.50
N LEU A 25 -20.88 -17.63 -8.91
CA LEU A 25 -20.57 -18.17 -10.23
C LEU A 25 -21.73 -18.01 -11.21
N LYS A 26 -22.97 -18.05 -10.72
CA LYS A 26 -24.17 -17.93 -11.54
C LYS A 26 -25.38 -17.58 -10.67
N GLY A 27 -26.27 -16.77 -11.22
CA GLY A 27 -27.52 -16.38 -10.53
C GLY A 27 -27.34 -15.20 -9.57
N THR A 28 -28.34 -15.03 -8.70
CA THR A 28 -28.39 -13.92 -7.73
C THR A 28 -28.60 -14.48 -6.33
N MET A 29 -27.83 -14.01 -5.38
CA MET A 29 -27.88 -14.41 -3.98
C MET A 29 -28.15 -13.21 -3.07
N LYS A 30 -29.12 -13.33 -2.18
CA LYS A 30 -29.30 -12.40 -1.08
C LYS A 30 -28.60 -12.97 0.15
N VAL A 31 -27.65 -12.25 0.68
CA VAL A 31 -26.87 -12.64 1.86
C VAL A 31 -27.13 -11.69 3.01
N GLN A 32 -27.18 -12.20 4.20
CA GLN A 32 -27.26 -11.43 5.43
C GLN A 32 -26.09 -11.79 6.34
N VAL A 33 -25.35 -10.79 6.82
CA VAL A 33 -24.28 -10.93 7.80
C VAL A 33 -24.54 -9.94 8.94
N GLY A 34 -24.89 -10.45 10.11
CA GLY A 34 -25.39 -9.63 11.21
C GLY A 34 -26.67 -8.88 10.83
N SER A 35 -26.64 -7.56 10.91
CA SER A 35 -27.72 -6.67 10.47
C SER A 35 -27.59 -6.20 9.01
N HIS A 36 -26.49 -6.52 8.34
CA HIS A 36 -26.22 -6.09 6.98
C HIS A 36 -26.80 -7.08 5.97
N ILE A 37 -27.46 -6.57 4.93
CA ILE A 37 -28.06 -7.38 3.86
C ILE A 37 -27.60 -6.86 2.53
N GLU A 38 -27.07 -7.75 1.69
CA GLU A 38 -26.62 -7.45 0.33
C GLU A 38 -27.23 -8.43 -0.68
N VAL A 39 -27.28 -7.97 -1.94
CA VAL A 39 -27.66 -8.79 -3.09
C VAL A 39 -26.47 -8.91 -4.03
N LEU A 40 -25.95 -10.12 -4.12
CA LEU A 40 -24.76 -10.45 -4.94
C LEU A 40 -25.19 -11.12 -6.24
N ARG A 41 -24.49 -10.79 -7.32
CA ARG A 41 -24.70 -11.32 -8.67
C ARG A 41 -23.47 -12.04 -9.17
N GLU A 42 -23.57 -12.66 -10.31
CA GLU A 42 -22.46 -13.34 -10.98
C GLU A 42 -21.21 -12.43 -11.06
N GLY A 43 -20.08 -12.94 -10.57
CA GLY A 43 -18.80 -12.22 -10.45
C GLY A 43 -18.60 -11.46 -9.14
N ASP A 44 -19.64 -11.25 -8.34
CA ASP A 44 -19.51 -10.63 -7.02
C ASP A 44 -18.94 -11.61 -6.00
N SER A 45 -18.33 -11.06 -4.95
CA SER A 45 -17.84 -11.83 -3.82
C SER A 45 -18.10 -11.11 -2.50
N ILE A 46 -18.23 -11.86 -1.43
CA ILE A 46 -18.35 -11.36 -0.05
C ILE A 46 -17.41 -12.13 0.85
N TYR A 47 -16.75 -11.40 1.76
CA TYR A 47 -15.89 -11.99 2.77
C TYR A 47 -16.32 -11.50 4.15
N TYR A 48 -16.46 -12.42 5.09
CA TYR A 48 -16.92 -12.13 6.44
C TYR A 48 -16.35 -13.12 7.48
N ASN A 49 -16.43 -12.73 8.75
CA ASN A 49 -16.16 -13.60 9.87
C ASN A 49 -17.41 -14.46 10.13
N SER A 50 -17.26 -15.77 10.05
CA SER A 50 -18.36 -16.73 10.21
C SER A 50 -18.88 -16.84 11.66
N GLY A 51 -18.20 -16.24 12.64
CA GLY A 51 -18.71 -16.03 14.00
C GLY A 51 -19.84 -15.01 14.05
N THR A 52 -19.95 -14.10 13.06
CA THR A 52 -21.10 -13.22 12.89
C THR A 52 -22.29 -14.02 12.35
N PRO A 53 -23.51 -13.92 12.93
CA PRO A 53 -24.69 -14.61 12.39
C PRO A 53 -24.88 -14.29 10.90
N HIS A 54 -24.86 -15.30 10.07
CA HIS A 54 -24.94 -15.13 8.62
C HIS A 54 -25.84 -16.21 7.98
N GLY A 55 -26.34 -15.90 6.80
CA GLY A 55 -27.14 -16.79 6.00
C GLY A 55 -27.42 -16.22 4.62
N MET A 56 -27.87 -17.08 3.71
CA MET A 56 -28.07 -16.70 2.31
C MET A 56 -29.26 -17.48 1.69
N ILE A 57 -29.84 -16.84 0.68
CA ILE A 57 -30.89 -17.42 -0.15
C ILE A 57 -30.70 -17.04 -1.61
N ALA A 58 -31.02 -17.95 -2.52
CA ALA A 58 -31.14 -17.61 -3.94
C ALA A 58 -32.39 -16.74 -4.15
N VAL A 59 -32.30 -15.75 -5.02
CA VAL A 59 -33.37 -14.82 -5.37
C VAL A 59 -33.57 -14.75 -6.89
N ASP A 60 -34.53 -13.96 -7.37
CA ASP A 60 -34.88 -13.79 -8.78
C ASP A 60 -35.37 -15.03 -9.50
N GLY A 61 -35.92 -16.01 -8.74
CA GLY A 61 -36.53 -17.20 -9.31
C GLY A 61 -35.55 -18.14 -10.03
N GLN A 62 -34.27 -18.07 -9.72
CA GLN A 62 -33.21 -18.86 -10.35
C GLN A 62 -32.33 -19.57 -9.32
N GLU A 63 -31.73 -20.68 -9.75
CA GLU A 63 -30.68 -21.36 -9.00
C GLU A 63 -29.46 -20.48 -8.89
N CYS A 64 -28.88 -20.35 -7.69
CA CYS A 64 -27.62 -19.67 -7.47
C CYS A 64 -26.52 -20.70 -7.22
N GLN A 65 -25.40 -20.55 -7.94
CA GLN A 65 -24.19 -21.35 -7.78
C GLN A 65 -23.07 -20.44 -7.29
N PHE A 66 -22.34 -20.86 -6.26
CA PHE A 66 -21.23 -20.12 -5.70
C PHE A 66 -20.17 -21.04 -5.10
N TYR A 67 -18.97 -20.54 -4.96
CA TYR A 67 -17.93 -21.14 -4.13
C TYR A 67 -17.99 -20.54 -2.73
N ALA A 68 -18.08 -21.39 -1.72
CA ALA A 68 -17.84 -21.03 -0.33
C ALA A 68 -16.46 -21.57 0.09
N ILE A 69 -15.53 -20.67 0.39
CA ILE A 69 -14.19 -21.00 0.87
C ILE A 69 -14.18 -20.71 2.36
N VAL A 70 -14.25 -21.77 3.16
CA VAL A 70 -14.29 -21.68 4.62
C VAL A 70 -12.90 -21.95 5.18
N LEU A 71 -12.33 -20.93 5.83
CA LEU A 71 -11.10 -21.06 6.59
C LEU A 71 -11.46 -21.40 8.04
N LYS A 72 -11.17 -22.60 8.47
CA LYS A 72 -11.35 -22.98 9.87
C LYS A 72 -10.38 -22.19 10.74
N GLY A 73 -10.91 -21.37 11.64
CA GLY A 73 -10.13 -20.73 12.68
C GLY A 73 -9.66 -21.76 13.71
N SER A 74 -8.45 -21.60 14.25
CA SER A 74 -8.09 -22.27 15.50
C SER A 74 -9.02 -21.74 16.61
N GLU A 75 -9.39 -22.57 17.58
CA GLU A 75 -10.32 -22.25 18.67
C GLU A 75 -9.92 -21.08 19.58
N GLU A 76 -8.81 -20.41 19.29
CA GLU A 76 -8.24 -19.29 20.06
C GLU A 76 -8.64 -17.89 19.55
N PHE A 77 -9.68 -17.73 18.75
CA PHE A 77 -10.15 -16.39 18.42
C PHE A 77 -11.03 -15.85 19.55
N ALA A 78 -10.45 -14.96 20.35
CA ALA A 78 -11.18 -14.08 21.27
C ALA A 78 -12.33 -13.37 20.51
N PRO A 79 -13.47 -13.06 21.17
CA PRO A 79 -14.59 -12.37 20.54
C PRO A 79 -14.12 -11.16 19.76
N GLU A 80 -14.66 -11.00 18.55
CA GLU A 80 -14.23 -10.00 17.58
C GLU A 80 -14.18 -8.56 18.15
N GLN A 81 -15.09 -8.24 19.07
CA GLN A 81 -15.11 -6.98 19.78
C GLN A 81 -13.82 -6.70 20.57
N ASP A 82 -13.24 -7.71 21.24
CA ASP A 82 -12.00 -7.56 22.02
C ASP A 82 -10.78 -7.34 21.08
N ARG A 83 -10.77 -7.97 19.93
CA ARG A 83 -9.68 -7.82 18.96
C ARG A 83 -9.76 -6.47 18.25
N PHE A 84 -10.95 -6.05 17.85
CA PHE A 84 -11.19 -4.72 17.26
C PHE A 84 -10.88 -3.62 18.28
N GLN A 85 -11.32 -3.77 19.51
CA GLN A 85 -11.00 -2.80 20.57
C GLN A 85 -9.50 -2.73 20.84
N LYS A 86 -8.80 -3.86 20.92
CA LYS A 86 -7.34 -3.89 21.01
C LYS A 86 -6.63 -3.24 19.84
N LEU A 87 -7.14 -3.42 18.62
CA LEU A 87 -6.60 -2.75 17.42
C LEU A 87 -6.86 -1.24 17.49
N ILE A 88 -8.04 -0.81 17.92
CA ILE A 88 -8.39 0.59 18.14
C ILE A 88 -7.48 1.18 19.23
N ASP A 89 -7.35 0.51 20.36
CA ASP A 89 -6.51 0.96 21.46
C ASP A 89 -5.03 1.02 21.06
N GLN A 90 -4.54 0.04 20.29
CA GLN A 90 -3.20 0.06 19.71
C GLN A 90 -3.03 1.17 18.68
N HIS A 91 -4.07 1.47 17.90
CA HIS A 91 -4.04 2.56 16.93
C HIS A 91 -4.05 3.92 17.62
N LEU A 92 -4.91 4.09 18.63
CA LEU A 92 -4.95 5.30 19.46
C LEU A 92 -3.64 5.50 20.23
N ALA A 93 -3.09 4.46 20.85
CA ALA A 93 -1.77 4.50 21.47
C ALA A 93 -0.62 4.78 20.48
N ARG A 94 -0.79 4.44 19.19
CA ARG A 94 0.15 4.82 18.13
C ARG A 94 0.01 6.29 17.74
N GLN A 95 -1.18 6.86 17.80
CA GLN A 95 -1.40 8.29 17.53
C GLN A 95 -0.77 9.19 18.59
N GLU A 96 -0.68 8.73 19.84
CA GLU A 96 0.04 9.42 20.91
C GLU A 96 1.56 9.34 20.80
N ARG A 97 2.10 8.43 19.97
CA ARG A 97 3.54 8.34 19.73
C ARG A 97 3.96 9.37 18.70
N GLU A 98 4.89 10.20 19.08
CA GLU A 98 5.57 11.11 18.17
C GLU A 98 6.19 10.31 17.01
N THR A 99 5.61 10.43 15.84
CA THR A 99 6.12 9.81 14.61
C THR A 99 7.11 10.74 13.93
N VAL A 100 7.90 10.23 13.00
CA VAL A 100 8.84 11.04 12.22
C VAL A 100 8.13 12.12 11.40
N SER A 101 6.87 11.90 11.04
CA SER A 101 6.02 12.85 10.32
C SER A 101 5.32 13.87 11.21
N SER A 102 5.22 13.63 12.52
CA SER A 102 4.49 14.50 13.46
C SER A 102 4.90 15.98 13.42
N PRO A 103 6.17 16.34 13.19
CA PRO A 103 6.57 17.75 13.05
C PRO A 103 6.02 18.41 11.78
N PHE A 104 5.71 17.63 10.74
CA PHE A 104 5.39 18.13 9.40
C PHE A 104 3.93 17.93 9.00
N VAL A 105 3.22 17.03 9.68
CA VAL A 105 1.84 16.67 9.36
C VAL A 105 0.98 16.79 10.60
N LYS A 106 -0.02 17.65 10.54
CA LYS A 106 -1.05 17.80 11.58
C LYS A 106 -2.36 17.25 11.04
N THR A 107 -2.93 16.29 11.73
CA THR A 107 -4.22 15.71 11.39
C THR A 107 -5.26 16.12 12.40
N GLN A 108 -6.48 16.35 11.96
CA GLN A 108 -7.65 16.56 12.80
C GLN A 108 -8.67 15.48 12.51
N LEU A 109 -9.07 14.76 13.53
CA LEU A 109 -10.09 13.73 13.46
C LEU A 109 -11.42 14.28 13.97
N ASP A 110 -12.53 13.69 13.52
CA ASP A 110 -13.85 13.94 14.09
C ASP A 110 -14.09 13.10 15.36
N GLU A 111 -15.28 13.20 15.92
CA GLU A 111 -15.69 12.47 17.14
C GLU A 111 -15.72 10.93 16.98
N ASN A 112 -15.75 10.46 15.73
CA ASN A 112 -15.72 9.03 15.37
C ASN A 112 -14.31 8.54 14.98
N GLY A 113 -13.28 9.41 15.10
CA GLY A 113 -11.92 9.09 14.69
C GLY A 113 -11.69 9.14 13.17
N ILE A 114 -12.61 9.71 12.40
CA ILE A 114 -12.48 9.85 10.95
C ILE A 114 -11.68 11.11 10.63
N LEU A 115 -10.78 11.02 9.66
CA LEU A 115 -9.94 12.15 9.24
C LEU A 115 -10.79 13.28 8.68
N LYS A 116 -10.79 14.43 9.38
CA LYS A 116 -11.51 15.66 9.00
C LYS A 116 -10.65 16.62 8.19
N SER A 117 -9.40 16.77 8.58
CA SER A 117 -8.46 17.64 7.85
C SER A 117 -7.01 17.20 8.06
N ILE A 118 -6.18 17.55 7.07
CA ILE A 118 -4.71 17.43 7.14
C ILE A 118 -4.14 18.81 6.87
N ARG A 119 -3.17 19.22 7.67
CA ARG A 119 -2.35 20.40 7.45
C ARG A 119 -0.89 20.02 7.42
N PHE A 120 -0.18 20.50 6.41
CA PHE A 120 1.26 20.34 6.30
C PHE A 120 1.96 21.56 6.89
N GLU A 121 3.03 21.31 7.64
CA GLU A 121 3.88 22.34 8.21
C GLU A 121 5.17 22.43 7.39
N ASN A 122 5.65 23.66 7.20
CA ASN A 122 6.93 23.93 6.51
C ASN A 122 6.99 23.44 5.04
N GLU A 123 5.87 23.49 4.32
CA GLU A 123 5.74 22.97 2.94
C GLU A 123 6.80 23.52 1.99
N GLU A 124 7.12 24.84 2.09
CA GLU A 124 8.08 25.50 1.19
C GLU A 124 9.54 25.04 1.39
N LYS A 125 9.88 24.53 2.57
CA LYS A 125 11.25 24.16 2.95
C LYS A 125 11.43 22.68 3.22
N PHE A 126 10.32 21.91 3.29
CA PHE A 126 10.38 20.49 3.58
C PHE A 126 11.17 19.74 2.50
N ASN A 127 12.11 18.92 2.94
CA ASN A 127 12.87 18.02 2.07
C ASN A 127 12.93 16.63 2.70
N PHE A 128 12.27 15.65 2.10
CA PHE A 128 12.18 14.30 2.62
C PHE A 128 13.57 13.68 2.95
N ALA A 129 14.58 13.95 2.13
CA ALA A 129 15.91 13.40 2.36
C ALA A 129 16.56 13.98 3.62
N PHE A 130 16.47 15.29 3.83
CA PHE A 130 17.08 15.95 4.99
C PHE A 130 16.22 15.86 6.24
N ASP A 131 14.91 16.11 6.10
CA ASP A 131 14.02 16.24 7.26
C ASP A 131 13.55 14.88 7.81
N ILE A 132 13.57 13.83 6.99
CA ILE A 132 13.17 12.48 7.41
C ILE A 132 14.36 11.52 7.43
N VAL A 133 14.98 11.28 6.27
CA VAL A 133 16.01 10.23 6.15
C VAL A 133 17.26 10.56 6.96
N ASP A 134 17.81 11.77 6.79
CA ASP A 134 19.03 12.17 7.47
C ASP A 134 18.78 12.36 8.98
N LYS A 135 17.60 12.87 9.38
CA LYS A 135 17.22 12.95 10.80
C LYS A 135 17.09 11.58 11.46
N LEU A 136 16.56 10.59 10.75
CA LEU A 136 16.55 9.20 11.25
C LEU A 136 17.96 8.61 11.31
N ALA A 137 18.82 8.92 10.35
CA ALA A 137 20.22 8.50 10.37
C ALA A 137 21.01 9.14 11.53
N GLU A 138 20.73 10.40 11.88
CA GLU A 138 21.31 11.08 13.05
C GLU A 138 20.81 10.44 14.36
N LYS A 139 19.50 10.21 14.49
CA LYS A 139 18.88 9.73 15.72
C LYS A 139 19.10 8.22 15.97
N SER A 140 19.12 7.43 14.91
CA SER A 140 19.18 5.98 14.99
C SER A 140 19.89 5.39 13.75
N PRO A 141 21.22 5.59 13.61
CA PRO A 141 21.96 5.24 12.40
C PRO A 141 21.87 3.77 12.03
N ASP A 142 21.83 2.88 13.03
CA ASP A 142 21.80 1.42 12.85
C ASP A 142 20.39 0.85 12.66
N LYS A 143 19.35 1.69 12.74
CA LYS A 143 17.97 1.23 12.51
C LYS A 143 17.81 0.77 11.08
N LEU A 144 17.25 -0.45 10.90
CA LEU A 144 16.95 -0.99 9.58
C LEU A 144 15.99 -0.07 8.82
N ALA A 145 16.45 0.40 7.65
CA ALA A 145 15.68 1.21 6.72
C ALA A 145 15.10 0.37 5.58
N MET A 146 15.86 -0.61 5.09
CA MET A 146 15.47 -1.43 3.96
C MET A 146 16.05 -2.85 4.07
N LEU A 147 15.20 -3.85 3.84
CA LEU A 147 15.61 -5.21 3.55
C LEU A 147 15.35 -5.48 2.06
N HIS A 148 16.40 -5.69 1.31
CA HIS A 148 16.33 -6.10 -0.09
C HIS A 148 16.59 -7.60 -0.21
N VAL A 149 15.67 -8.29 -0.87
CA VAL A 149 15.82 -9.72 -1.20
C VAL A 149 15.90 -9.84 -2.72
N SER A 150 17.04 -10.35 -3.22
CA SER A 150 17.24 -10.55 -4.66
C SER A 150 16.44 -11.76 -5.17
N ARG A 151 16.39 -11.94 -6.49
CA ARG A 151 15.77 -13.11 -7.13
C ARG A 151 16.36 -14.42 -6.62
N ASP A 152 17.66 -14.43 -6.33
CA ASP A 152 18.40 -15.58 -5.82
C ASP A 152 18.32 -15.69 -4.29
N LYS A 153 17.35 -15.01 -3.68
CA LYS A 153 17.09 -14.99 -2.23
C LYS A 153 18.26 -14.46 -1.37
N VAL A 154 19.18 -13.71 -1.97
CA VAL A 154 20.25 -13.04 -1.23
C VAL A 154 19.68 -11.80 -0.54
N GLU A 155 19.77 -11.76 0.79
CA GLU A 155 19.36 -10.63 1.60
C GLU A 155 20.46 -9.58 1.69
N ARG A 156 20.07 -8.31 1.57
CA ARG A 156 20.90 -7.13 1.87
C ARG A 156 20.14 -6.23 2.80
N ARG A 157 20.78 -5.86 3.90
CA ARG A 157 20.22 -5.00 4.93
C ARG A 157 20.89 -3.64 4.83
N PHE A 158 20.08 -2.58 4.79
CA PHE A 158 20.55 -1.21 4.78
C PHE A 158 19.92 -0.46 5.94
N THR A 159 20.75 0.24 6.70
CA THR A 159 20.32 1.10 7.80
C THR A 159 19.99 2.50 7.30
N PHE A 160 19.38 3.34 8.15
CA PHE A 160 19.19 4.76 7.81
C PHE A 160 20.54 5.47 7.62
N GLY A 161 21.56 5.11 8.40
CA GLY A 161 22.93 5.58 8.19
C GLY A 161 23.50 5.22 6.82
N ASP A 162 23.21 4.01 6.33
CA ASP A 162 23.59 3.58 4.98
C ASP A 162 22.87 4.39 3.91
N ILE A 163 21.54 4.55 4.02
CA ILE A 163 20.75 5.34 3.05
C ILE A 163 21.27 6.78 2.97
N SER A 164 21.51 7.43 4.12
CA SER A 164 22.06 8.79 4.18
C SER A 164 23.42 8.87 3.48
N ARG A 165 24.34 7.97 3.82
CA ARG A 165 25.69 7.93 3.26
C ARG A 165 25.71 7.65 1.76
N TRP A 166 24.96 6.64 1.30
CA TRP A 166 24.91 6.28 -0.11
C TRP A 166 24.21 7.33 -0.95
N SER A 167 23.13 7.92 -0.44
CA SER A 167 22.46 9.02 -1.15
C SER A 167 23.35 10.26 -1.27
N ALA A 168 24.15 10.59 -0.25
CA ALA A 168 25.11 11.69 -0.35
C ALA A 168 26.18 11.41 -1.42
N LYS A 169 26.76 10.19 -1.44
CA LYS A 169 27.71 9.79 -2.49
C LYS A 169 27.10 9.85 -3.88
N THR A 170 25.86 9.38 -4.03
CA THR A 170 25.13 9.43 -5.29
C THR A 170 24.84 10.87 -5.73
N ALA A 171 24.49 11.77 -4.79
CA ALA A 171 24.27 13.18 -5.08
C ALA A 171 25.56 13.84 -5.62
N ASN A 172 26.71 13.64 -4.93
CA ASN A 172 28.00 14.16 -5.37
C ASN A 172 28.39 13.65 -6.77
N TYR A 173 28.11 12.38 -7.04
CA TYR A 173 28.38 11.80 -8.37
C TYR A 173 27.49 12.44 -9.45
N LEU A 174 26.19 12.57 -9.20
CA LEU A 174 25.26 13.21 -10.14
C LEU A 174 25.61 14.68 -10.37
N GLU A 175 26.01 15.39 -9.33
CA GLU A 175 26.50 16.78 -9.43
C GLU A 175 27.74 16.87 -10.31
N SER A 176 28.69 15.94 -10.17
CA SER A 176 29.87 15.88 -11.02
C SER A 176 29.57 15.63 -12.50
N LEU A 177 28.41 15.01 -12.80
CA LEU A 177 27.87 14.84 -14.15
C LEU A 177 27.10 16.07 -14.65
N GLY A 178 26.98 17.12 -13.85
CA GLY A 178 26.32 18.37 -14.23
C GLY A 178 24.81 18.40 -13.97
N ILE A 179 24.26 17.48 -13.16
CA ILE A 179 22.88 17.55 -12.68
C ILE A 179 22.78 18.63 -11.61
N LYS A 180 21.77 19.49 -11.71
CA LYS A 180 21.55 20.65 -10.83
C LYS A 180 20.14 20.67 -10.29
N ARG A 181 19.90 21.53 -9.30
CA ARG A 181 18.56 21.82 -8.78
C ARG A 181 17.59 22.16 -9.92
N GLY A 182 16.41 21.54 -9.90
CA GLY A 182 15.37 21.71 -10.91
C GLY A 182 15.55 20.89 -12.18
N ASP A 183 16.69 20.24 -12.39
CA ASP A 183 16.87 19.32 -13.51
C ASP A 183 15.95 18.10 -13.35
N ARG A 184 15.37 17.66 -14.44
CA ARG A 184 14.47 16.51 -14.49
C ARG A 184 15.24 15.26 -14.85
N VAL A 185 15.18 14.27 -13.95
CA VAL A 185 15.91 13.01 -14.09
C VAL A 185 14.91 11.86 -14.09
N MET A 186 14.89 11.10 -15.17
CA MET A 186 14.08 9.88 -15.26
C MET A 186 14.80 8.71 -14.60
N VAL A 187 14.07 7.92 -13.82
CA VAL A 187 14.63 6.80 -13.04
C VAL A 187 13.91 5.51 -13.39
N VAL A 188 14.61 4.59 -14.06
CA VAL A 188 14.09 3.29 -14.53
C VAL A 188 14.92 2.16 -13.91
N LEU A 189 14.77 1.96 -12.61
CA LEU A 189 15.60 1.01 -11.84
C LEU A 189 14.83 -0.23 -11.34
N LYS A 190 13.67 -0.53 -11.91
CA LYS A 190 12.87 -1.72 -11.51
C LYS A 190 12.79 -1.87 -9.98
N ARG A 191 13.19 -3.04 -9.48
CA ARG A 191 13.22 -3.38 -8.04
C ARG A 191 14.65 -3.36 -7.47
N HIS A 192 15.56 -2.60 -8.06
CA HIS A 192 16.93 -2.47 -7.57
C HIS A 192 16.96 -1.61 -6.30
N TYR A 193 17.72 -2.02 -5.30
CA TYR A 193 17.86 -1.26 -4.05
C TYR A 193 18.50 0.12 -4.26
N GLN A 194 19.29 0.30 -5.30
CA GLN A 194 19.90 1.56 -5.69
C GLN A 194 18.84 2.65 -5.99
N PHE A 195 17.63 2.25 -6.36
CA PHE A 195 16.51 3.18 -6.55
C PHE A 195 16.36 4.13 -5.35
N TRP A 196 16.43 3.60 -4.13
CA TRP A 196 16.28 4.37 -2.91
C TRP A 196 17.45 5.33 -2.67
N PHE A 197 18.67 4.97 -3.03
CA PHE A 197 19.82 5.88 -2.96
C PHE A 197 19.68 7.02 -3.96
N VAL A 198 19.25 6.71 -5.18
CA VAL A 198 19.04 7.67 -6.27
C VAL A 198 17.96 8.67 -5.93
N ILE A 199 16.75 8.22 -5.53
CA ILE A 199 15.67 9.17 -5.24
C ILE A 199 15.99 10.06 -4.05
N THR A 200 16.63 9.52 -3.01
CA THR A 200 17.06 10.31 -1.86
C THR A 200 18.16 11.32 -2.26
N ALA A 201 19.08 10.93 -3.13
CA ALA A 201 20.10 11.83 -3.67
C ALA A 201 19.48 12.98 -4.48
N LEU A 202 18.54 12.67 -5.37
CA LEU A 202 17.85 13.68 -6.19
C LEU A 202 17.02 14.64 -5.32
N HIS A 203 16.41 14.16 -4.23
CA HIS A 203 15.77 15.02 -3.23
C HIS A 203 16.79 15.96 -2.57
N LYS A 204 17.97 15.46 -2.16
CA LYS A 204 19.05 16.32 -1.59
C LYS A 204 19.47 17.42 -2.54
N MET A 205 19.56 17.11 -3.81
CA MET A 205 19.95 18.06 -4.87
C MET A 205 18.81 19.02 -5.25
N GLY A 206 17.57 18.73 -4.85
CA GLY A 206 16.39 19.46 -5.32
C GLY A 206 16.11 19.25 -6.81
N ALA A 207 16.53 18.12 -7.37
CA ALA A 207 16.21 17.71 -8.73
C ALA A 207 14.81 17.10 -8.80
N VAL A 208 14.18 17.16 -9.96
CA VAL A 208 12.85 16.59 -10.21
C VAL A 208 12.99 15.13 -10.65
N ILE A 209 12.39 14.24 -9.92
CA ILE A 209 12.43 12.80 -10.17
C ILE A 209 11.24 12.40 -11.03
N ILE A 210 11.48 11.66 -12.10
CA ILE A 210 10.46 11.06 -12.95
C ILE A 210 10.62 9.53 -12.88
N PRO A 211 9.98 8.86 -11.91
CA PRO A 211 10.00 7.41 -11.84
C PRO A 211 9.27 6.81 -13.02
N ALA A 212 9.86 5.82 -13.66
CA ALA A 212 9.27 5.17 -14.81
C ALA A 212 9.48 3.64 -14.77
N THR A 213 8.55 2.94 -15.38
CA THR A 213 8.62 1.48 -15.55
C THR A 213 9.57 1.11 -16.69
N ASN A 214 10.18 -0.06 -16.58
CA ASN A 214 10.97 -0.66 -17.67
C ASN A 214 10.11 -1.28 -18.78
N LEU A 215 8.78 -1.12 -18.72
CA LEU A 215 7.85 -1.61 -19.74
C LEU A 215 7.51 -0.52 -20.78
N LEU A 216 8.11 0.65 -20.67
CA LEU A 216 7.94 1.72 -21.65
C LEU A 216 8.55 1.32 -22.99
N MET A 217 7.83 1.67 -24.05
CA MET A 217 8.31 1.52 -25.43
C MET A 217 9.04 2.79 -25.87
N GLU A 218 9.79 2.74 -26.96
CA GLU A 218 10.56 3.88 -27.50
C GLU A 218 9.72 5.17 -27.62
N HIS A 219 8.51 5.06 -28.20
CA HIS A 219 7.62 6.22 -28.34
C HIS A 219 7.18 6.84 -26.99
N ASP A 220 7.11 6.04 -25.94
CA ASP A 220 6.79 6.52 -24.59
C ASP A 220 7.96 7.33 -24.00
N PHE A 221 9.19 6.89 -24.25
CA PHE A 221 10.39 7.64 -23.86
C PHE A 221 10.49 8.94 -24.60
N ASP A 222 10.34 8.92 -25.95
CA ASP A 222 10.39 10.13 -26.78
C ASP A 222 9.36 11.17 -26.32
N TYR A 223 8.12 10.74 -26.10
CA TYR A 223 7.08 11.62 -25.57
C TYR A 223 7.47 12.23 -24.22
N ARG A 224 7.90 11.41 -23.26
CA ARG A 224 8.24 11.89 -21.91
C ARG A 224 9.47 12.80 -21.89
N PHE A 225 10.47 12.48 -22.69
CA PHE A 225 11.65 13.31 -22.80
C PHE A 225 11.31 14.72 -23.31
N LYS A 226 10.46 14.80 -24.32
CA LYS A 226 10.01 16.08 -24.91
C LYS A 226 9.06 16.82 -23.95
N ALA A 227 8.04 16.13 -23.44
CA ALA A 227 7.01 16.74 -22.62
C ALA A 227 7.56 17.27 -21.27
N ALA A 228 8.46 16.51 -20.62
CA ALA A 228 9.05 16.88 -19.34
C ALA A 228 10.40 17.59 -19.47
N GLY A 229 11.02 17.62 -20.66
CA GLY A 229 12.38 18.17 -20.83
C GLY A 229 13.39 17.43 -19.96
N VAL A 230 13.40 16.10 -20.05
CA VAL A 230 14.28 15.22 -19.26
C VAL A 230 15.73 15.49 -19.62
N LYS A 231 16.57 15.74 -18.63
CA LYS A 231 18.00 16.02 -18.83
C LYS A 231 18.86 14.76 -18.75
N ALA A 232 18.46 13.80 -17.94
CA ALA A 232 19.19 12.55 -17.76
C ALA A 232 18.25 11.39 -17.45
N ILE A 233 18.70 10.19 -17.80
CA ILE A 233 18.04 8.93 -17.42
C ILE A 233 19.00 8.09 -16.58
N LEU A 234 18.47 7.48 -15.53
CA LEU A 234 19.17 6.48 -14.73
C LEU A 234 18.44 5.16 -14.90
N CYS A 235 19.10 4.22 -15.54
CA CYS A 235 18.54 2.89 -15.83
C CYS A 235 19.55 1.79 -15.50
N THR A 236 19.12 0.53 -15.56
CA THR A 236 20.03 -0.62 -15.52
C THR A 236 20.62 -0.86 -16.91
N ALA A 237 21.83 -1.40 -16.95
CA ALA A 237 22.47 -1.79 -18.21
C ALA A 237 21.87 -3.09 -18.80
N ASP A 238 21.02 -3.78 -18.06
CA ASP A 238 20.33 -4.98 -18.49
C ASP A 238 18.98 -4.64 -19.13
N GLY A 239 18.69 -5.22 -20.29
CA GLY A 239 17.46 -4.98 -21.05
C GLY A 239 17.56 -3.81 -22.02
N GLN A 240 16.47 -3.54 -22.71
CA GLN A 240 16.40 -2.59 -23.85
C GLN A 240 16.30 -1.10 -23.44
N VAL A 241 16.32 -0.77 -22.15
CA VAL A 241 16.14 0.62 -21.69
C VAL A 241 17.40 1.48 -21.93
N ALA A 242 18.56 0.84 -22.00
CA ALA A 242 19.84 1.52 -22.21
C ALA A 242 20.22 1.67 -23.69
N ASP A 243 19.56 0.93 -24.56
CA ASP A 243 19.74 0.96 -26.03
C ASP A 243 18.90 2.05 -26.69
#